data_0abdd88bfa9f3aa275469d9c62d0eb7a
#
_entry.id   0abdd88bfa9f3aa275469d9c62d0eb7a
#
_cell.length_a   1.000
_cell.length_b   1.000
_cell.length_c   1.000
_cell.angle_alpha   90.00
_cell.angle_beta   90.00
_cell.angle_gamma   90.00
#
_symmetry.space_group_name_H-M   'P 1'
#
loop_
_entity.id
_entity.type
_entity.pdbx_description
1 polymer ?
#
loop_
_entity_poly.entity_id
_entity_poly.type
_entity_poly.pdbx_seq_one_letter_code
_entity_poly.pdbx_strand_id
1 'polypeptide(L)'
;MYVAMNRFKVVKGSEQAFEDVWKNRNSSLSEMPGFREFHLLRGPLNEAEAYTLFASHTLWESERDFIAWTKSENFRASHRNAGGNKPLYLGHPVFEGFTSVEGA
;
A
#
# COMPACT_ATOMS: atom_id res chain seq x y z
N MET A 1 15.05 -6.56 -8.41
CA MET A 1 13.64 -6.18 -8.20
C MET A 1 13.51 -5.24 -7.01
N TYR A 2 12.45 -4.47 -6.98
CA TYR A 2 12.22 -3.50 -5.92
C TYR A 2 10.86 -3.76 -5.28
N VAL A 3 10.81 -3.78 -3.95
CA VAL A 3 9.57 -3.96 -3.18
C VAL A 3 9.25 -2.66 -2.47
N ALA A 4 8.05 -2.14 -2.71
CA ALA A 4 7.55 -0.94 -2.03
C ALA A 4 6.42 -1.35 -1.09
N MET A 5 6.55 -1.05 0.19
CA MET A 5 5.57 -1.39 1.21
C MET A 5 5.14 -0.15 1.97
N ASN A 6 3.86 -0.09 2.29
CA ASN A 6 3.33 0.89 3.24
C ASN A 6 2.62 0.13 4.36
N ARG A 7 2.99 0.44 5.60
CA ARG A 7 2.39 -0.18 6.78
C ARG A 7 1.33 0.74 7.36
N PHE A 8 0.17 0.15 7.69
CA PHE A 8 -0.97 0.88 8.23
C PHE A 8 -1.38 0.25 9.56
N LYS A 9 -1.61 1.08 10.57
CA LYS A 9 -2.19 0.62 11.83
C LYS A 9 -3.69 0.86 11.77
N VAL A 10 -4.42 -0.15 11.31
CA VAL A 10 -5.87 -0.02 11.10
C VAL A 10 -6.60 -0.15 12.42
N VAL A 11 -7.46 0.80 12.72
CA VAL A 11 -8.23 0.84 13.97
C VAL A 11 -9.01 -0.46 14.17
N LYS A 12 -8.92 -1.04 15.35
CA LYS A 12 -9.66 -2.26 15.68
C LYS A 12 -11.16 -2.04 15.43
N GLY A 13 -11.76 -2.94 14.67
CA GLY A 13 -13.14 -2.84 14.23
C GLY A 13 -13.32 -2.23 12.85
N SER A 14 -12.28 -1.60 12.29
CA SER A 14 -12.35 -0.98 10.96
C SER A 14 -11.66 -1.81 9.88
N GLU A 15 -11.27 -3.04 10.19
CA GLU A 15 -10.52 -3.88 9.27
C GLU A 15 -11.27 -4.14 7.96
N GLN A 16 -12.55 -4.50 8.07
CA GLN A 16 -13.36 -4.76 6.87
C GLN A 16 -13.55 -3.52 6.02
N ALA A 17 -13.80 -2.38 6.67
CA ALA A 17 -13.94 -1.11 5.96
C ALA A 17 -12.67 -0.75 5.21
N PHE A 18 -11.51 -0.98 5.84
CA PHE A 18 -10.22 -0.72 5.22
C PHE A 18 -9.99 -1.64 4.01
N GLU A 19 -10.28 -2.94 4.15
CA GLU A 19 -10.16 -3.88 3.03
C GLU A 19 -11.07 -3.49 1.88
N ASP A 20 -12.29 -3.06 2.18
CA ASP A 20 -13.26 -2.67 1.15
C ASP A 20 -12.77 -1.46 0.35
N VAL A 21 -12.14 -0.49 1.01
CA VAL A 21 -11.56 0.66 0.33
C VAL A 21 -10.53 0.20 -0.72
N TRP A 22 -9.67 -0.74 -0.36
CA TRP A 22 -8.65 -1.25 -1.27
C TRP A 22 -9.24 -2.12 -2.38
N LYS A 23 -10.24 -2.94 -2.07
CA LYS A 23 -10.90 -3.80 -3.06
C LYS A 23 -11.65 -3.00 -4.12
N ASN A 24 -12.22 -1.86 -3.73
CA ASN A 24 -13.03 -1.03 -4.63
C ASN A 24 -12.23 0.12 -5.26
N ARG A 25 -10.96 0.22 -4.94
CA ARG A 25 -10.10 1.28 -5.44
C ARG A 25 -9.80 1.08 -6.92
N ASN A 26 -10.05 2.11 -7.71
CA ASN A 26 -9.67 2.11 -9.11
C ASN A 26 -8.20 2.49 -9.22
N SER A 27 -7.37 1.52 -9.62
CA SER A 27 -5.94 1.73 -9.76
C SER A 27 -5.49 1.21 -11.12
N SER A 28 -4.70 2.00 -11.82
CA SER A 28 -4.12 1.62 -13.10
C SER A 28 -2.72 1.04 -12.94
N LEU A 29 -2.40 0.50 -11.76
CA LEU A 29 -1.09 -0.07 -11.45
C LEU A 29 -0.64 -1.10 -12.48
N SER A 30 -1.55 -2.00 -12.88
CA SER A 30 -1.22 -3.08 -13.81
C SER A 30 -0.78 -2.57 -15.19
N GLU A 31 -1.07 -1.31 -15.51
CA GLU A 31 -0.69 -0.71 -16.79
C GLU A 31 0.66 -0.01 -16.72
N MET A 32 1.25 0.10 -15.54
CA MET A 32 2.50 0.83 -15.37
C MET A 32 3.72 -0.01 -15.78
N PRO A 33 4.67 0.60 -16.50
CA PRO A 33 5.92 -0.10 -16.85
C PRO A 33 6.65 -0.58 -15.60
N GLY A 34 7.10 -1.82 -15.62
CA GLY A 34 7.86 -2.41 -14.53
C GLY A 34 7.04 -2.95 -13.38
N PHE A 35 5.73 -2.74 -13.38
CA PHE A 35 4.85 -3.30 -12.35
C PHE A 35 4.80 -4.83 -12.48
N ARG A 36 4.89 -5.53 -11.33
CA ARG A 36 4.84 -6.99 -11.29
C ARG A 36 3.64 -7.51 -10.52
N GLU A 37 3.52 -7.14 -9.25
CA GLU A 37 2.49 -7.66 -8.36
C GLU A 37 2.04 -6.63 -7.36
N PHE A 38 0.79 -6.75 -6.90
CA PHE A 38 0.26 -5.99 -5.80
C PHE A 38 -0.51 -6.91 -4.86
N HIS A 39 -0.27 -6.77 -3.56
CA HIS A 39 -1.03 -7.47 -2.54
C HIS A 39 -1.30 -6.53 -1.37
N LEU A 40 -2.54 -6.57 -0.87
CA LEU A 40 -2.84 -6.00 0.43
C LEU A 40 -2.67 -7.13 1.44
N LEU A 41 -1.82 -6.91 2.43
CA LEU A 41 -1.47 -7.93 3.43
C LEU A 41 -2.09 -7.58 4.76
N ARG A 42 -2.71 -8.55 5.41
CA ARG A 42 -3.26 -8.39 6.75
C ARG A 42 -2.37 -9.10 7.75
N GLY A 43 -1.91 -8.36 8.74
CA GLY A 43 -1.07 -8.87 9.82
C GLY A 43 -1.82 -9.08 11.12
N PRO A 44 -1.11 -9.16 12.24
CA PRO A 44 -1.72 -9.46 13.54
C PRO A 44 -2.44 -8.27 14.15
N LEU A 45 -3.39 -8.58 15.02
CA LEU A 45 -4.03 -7.59 15.88
C LEU A 45 -3.13 -7.31 17.08
N ASN A 46 -2.92 -6.03 17.36
CA ASN A 46 -2.25 -5.58 18.57
C ASN A 46 -3.35 -5.16 19.57
N GLU A 47 -3.64 -6.02 20.52
CA GLU A 47 -4.72 -5.77 21.49
C GLU A 47 -4.41 -4.57 22.38
N ALA A 48 -3.16 -4.39 22.78
CA ALA A 48 -2.79 -3.33 23.70
C ALA A 48 -2.99 -1.94 23.08
N GLU A 49 -2.73 -1.80 21.79
CA GLU A 49 -2.87 -0.53 21.08
C GLU A 49 -4.11 -0.47 20.19
N ALA A 50 -4.91 -1.53 20.18
CA ALA A 50 -6.19 -1.62 19.48
C ALA A 50 -6.10 -1.33 17.97
N TYR A 51 -5.15 -1.95 17.29
CA TYR A 51 -5.05 -1.87 15.83
C TYR A 51 -4.65 -3.20 15.23
N THR A 52 -5.05 -3.42 13.98
CA THR A 52 -4.56 -4.53 13.16
C THR A 52 -3.55 -3.98 12.17
N LEU A 53 -2.40 -4.64 12.05
CA LEU A 53 -1.39 -4.22 11.10
C LEU A 53 -1.80 -4.66 9.69
N PHE A 54 -1.77 -3.73 8.75
CA PHE A 54 -1.92 -4.02 7.32
C PHE A 54 -0.70 -3.48 6.58
N ALA A 55 -0.44 -4.03 5.42
CA ALA A 55 0.61 -3.50 4.55
C ALA A 55 0.15 -3.61 3.09
N SER A 56 0.41 -2.56 2.32
CA SER A 56 0.35 -2.66 0.87
C SER A 56 1.72 -3.10 0.39
N HIS A 57 1.75 -4.05 -0.55
CA HIS A 57 2.99 -4.64 -1.04
C HIS A 57 2.96 -4.60 -2.56
N THR A 58 3.89 -3.86 -3.17
CA THR A 58 4.04 -3.83 -4.62
C THR A 58 5.42 -4.30 -5.01
N LEU A 59 5.48 -5.12 -6.04
CA LEU A 59 6.73 -5.62 -6.60
C LEU A 59 6.96 -4.96 -7.96
N TRP A 60 8.15 -4.39 -8.14
CA TRP A 60 8.55 -3.65 -9.34
C TRP A 60 9.84 -4.21 -9.89
N GLU A 61 10.05 -4.07 -11.18
CA GLU A 61 11.32 -4.48 -11.79
C GLU A 61 12.48 -3.66 -11.26
N SER A 62 12.25 -2.37 -10.98
CA SER A 62 13.29 -1.49 -10.46
C SER A 62 12.67 -0.38 -9.60
N GLU A 63 13.51 0.23 -8.77
CA GLU A 63 13.10 1.40 -7.99
C GLU A 63 12.70 2.56 -8.90
N ARG A 64 13.38 2.71 -10.03
CA ARG A 64 13.06 3.75 -11.01
C ARG A 64 11.61 3.65 -11.48
N ASP A 65 11.14 2.43 -11.74
CA ASP A 65 9.77 2.22 -12.19
C ASP A 65 8.77 2.60 -11.11
N PHE A 66 9.06 2.27 -9.86
CA PHE A 66 8.23 2.68 -8.72
C PHE A 66 8.17 4.20 -8.61
N ILE A 67 9.33 4.87 -8.70
CA ILE A 67 9.38 6.33 -8.59
C ILE A 67 8.58 6.96 -9.73
N ALA A 68 8.69 6.42 -10.95
CA ALA A 68 7.90 6.90 -12.09
C ALA A 68 6.40 6.79 -11.81
N TRP A 69 5.97 5.68 -11.19
CA TRP A 69 4.58 5.50 -10.79
C TRP A 69 4.12 6.60 -9.82
N THR A 70 4.92 6.93 -8.81
CA THR A 70 4.54 7.94 -7.82
C THR A 70 4.40 9.34 -8.41
N LYS A 71 4.99 9.58 -9.59
CA LYS A 71 4.92 10.87 -10.28
C LYS A 71 3.89 10.87 -11.40
N SER A 72 3.18 9.77 -11.61
CA SER A 72 2.27 9.62 -12.74
C SER A 72 0.87 10.16 -12.44
N GLU A 73 0.14 10.47 -13.52
CA GLU A 73 -1.27 10.83 -13.40
C GLU A 73 -2.09 9.67 -12.84
N ASN A 74 -1.70 8.44 -13.14
CA ASN A 74 -2.37 7.25 -12.62
C ASN A 74 -2.26 7.16 -11.10
N PHE A 75 -1.10 7.52 -10.56
CA PHE A 75 -0.91 7.58 -9.11
C PHE A 75 -1.83 8.62 -8.49
N ARG A 76 -1.88 9.83 -9.06
CA ARG A 76 -2.75 10.90 -8.58
C ARG A 76 -4.21 10.49 -8.63
N ALA A 77 -4.64 9.87 -9.72
CA ALA A 77 -6.01 9.41 -9.88
C ALA A 77 -6.37 8.36 -8.83
N SER A 78 -5.47 7.41 -8.56
CA SER A 78 -5.67 6.37 -7.56
C SER A 78 -5.80 6.91 -6.14
N HIS A 79 -5.16 8.04 -5.86
CA HIS A 79 -5.10 8.61 -4.51
C HIS A 79 -5.98 9.83 -4.32
N ARG A 80 -6.75 10.22 -5.33
CA ARG A 80 -7.53 11.46 -5.32
C ARG A 80 -8.48 11.56 -4.13
N ASN A 81 -9.11 10.47 -3.75
CA ASN A 81 -10.10 10.44 -2.68
C ASN A 81 -9.59 9.79 -1.40
N ALA A 82 -8.29 9.54 -1.30
CA ALA A 82 -7.73 8.80 -0.17
C ALA A 82 -7.89 9.50 1.16
N GLY A 83 -7.98 10.84 1.18
CA GLY A 83 -8.14 11.61 2.40
C GLY A 83 -9.55 12.12 2.65
N GLY A 84 -10.52 11.72 1.84
CA GLY A 84 -11.87 12.30 1.88
C GLY A 84 -12.78 11.79 2.98
N ASN A 85 -12.41 10.72 3.67
CA ASN A 85 -13.25 10.05 4.65
C ASN A 85 -12.58 10.01 6.02
N LYS A 86 -13.39 9.64 7.02
CA LYS A 86 -12.90 9.40 8.38
C LYS A 86 -11.70 8.45 8.32
N PRO A 87 -10.60 8.78 9.01
CA PRO A 87 -9.43 7.91 9.02
C PRO A 87 -9.75 6.52 9.58
N LEU A 88 -9.38 5.49 8.85
CA LEU A 88 -9.53 4.11 9.27
C LEU A 88 -8.27 3.59 9.96
N TYR A 89 -7.20 4.38 9.97
CA TYR A 89 -5.93 3.97 10.54
C TYR A 89 -5.32 5.12 11.36
N LEU A 90 -4.40 4.74 12.24
CA LEU A 90 -3.73 5.65 13.17
C LEU A 90 -2.48 6.23 12.52
N GLY A 91 -2.31 7.55 12.63
CA GLY A 91 -1.13 8.24 12.12
C GLY A 91 -0.99 8.16 10.62
N HIS A 92 0.23 8.34 10.13
CA HIS A 92 0.54 8.22 8.72
C HIS A 92 1.06 6.82 8.39
N PRO A 93 0.82 6.32 7.17
CA PRO A 93 1.44 5.07 6.76
C PRO A 93 2.96 5.17 6.82
N VAL A 94 3.62 4.08 7.19
CA VAL A 94 5.09 4.02 7.22
C VAL A 94 5.55 3.33 5.95
N PHE A 95 6.30 4.06 5.12
CA PHE A 95 6.83 3.52 3.87
C PHE A 95 8.16 2.82 4.10
N GLU A 96 8.32 1.65 3.47
CA GLU A 96 9.58 0.92 3.45
C GLU A 96 9.84 0.42 2.03
N GLY A 97 11.04 0.65 1.52
CA GLY A 97 11.43 0.17 0.20
C GLY A 97 12.62 -0.76 0.32
N PHE A 98 12.60 -1.83 -0.48
CA PHE A 98 13.65 -2.85 -0.44
C PHE A 98 14.09 -3.20 -1.85
N THR A 99 15.41 -3.25 -2.04
CA THR A 99 15.99 -3.77 -3.29
C THR A 99 16.41 -5.21 -3.04
N SER A 100 16.06 -6.12 -3.95
CA SER A 100 16.44 -7.52 -3.80
C SER A 100 17.96 -7.65 -3.85
N VAL A 101 18.48 -8.54 -3.01
CA VAL A 101 19.92 -8.85 -2.99
C VAL A 101 20.15 -10.06 -3.87
N GLU A 102 20.92 -9.86 -4.94
CA GLU A 102 21.19 -10.91 -5.90
C GLU A 102 21.95 -12.05 -5.25
N GLY A 103 21.51 -13.26 -5.50
CA GLY A 103 22.15 -14.46 -4.97
C GLY A 103 21.79 -14.83 -3.54
N ALA A 104 20.93 -14.04 -2.91
CA ALA A 104 20.47 -14.35 -1.54
C ALA A 104 19.21 -15.20 -1.55
#